data_c3cb7d7658e5b8029c1ee7f572dbf00e
#
_entry.id   c3cb7d7658e5b8029c1ee7f572dbf00e
#
_cell.length_a   1.000
_cell.length_b   1.000
_cell.length_c   1.000
_cell.angle_alpha   90.00
_cell.angle_beta   90.00
_cell.angle_gamma   90.00
#
_symmetry.space_group_name_H-M   'P 1'
#
loop_
_entity.id
_entity.type
_entity.pdbx_description
1 polymer ?
#
loop_
_entity_poly.entity_id
_entity_poly.type
_entity_poly.pdbx_seq_one_letter_code
_entity_poly.pdbx_strand_id
1 'polypeptide(L)'
;MPAHRLTTLRVEKPWGRRDLWPGFEPGVAGAAPVGEIWFDSAPGTDSQLLVKYLFTSEKLSIQVHPGDDAARAAGYPRGKDEAWLILAAEPESTIALGTREVTTREALAAGALDGSIVDMLHWRSVKAGDVIYSAAGTVHAIGAGITVIEVQQNVDLTYRLYDYGRPRELHLAQGIAVSDPIPFVDPLMPGDIGGGRAILCEGGKFVLERWSWDGARQIALPKGLTGWLVPVTGGGNIDGAPFTAGECWTVDGSTVIAPRAASDLLFAYPHPARVPLFC
;
A
#
# COMPACT_ATOMS: atom_id res chain seq x y z
N MET A 1 11.84 -21.42 10.80
CA MET A 1 10.45 -21.24 11.28
C MET A 1 9.66 -20.72 10.09
N PRO A 2 8.41 -21.14 9.89
CA PRO A 2 7.61 -20.71 8.74
C PRO A 2 7.15 -19.23 8.81
N ALA A 3 7.33 -18.56 9.93
CA ALA A 3 7.00 -17.14 10.08
C ALA A 3 8.23 -16.32 10.51
N HIS A 4 8.44 -15.16 9.87
CA HIS A 4 9.56 -14.25 10.14
C HIS A 4 9.05 -12.82 10.28
N ARG A 5 9.40 -12.16 11.39
CA ARG A 5 9.13 -10.74 11.58
C ARG A 5 10.09 -9.93 10.71
N LEU A 6 9.54 -9.04 9.90
CA LEU A 6 10.32 -8.14 9.05
C LEU A 6 10.94 -7.00 9.86
N THR A 7 12.04 -6.48 9.37
CA THR A 7 12.68 -5.29 9.93
C THR A 7 12.01 -4.03 9.40
N THR A 8 12.08 -2.94 10.17
CA THR A 8 11.52 -1.65 9.78
C THR A 8 12.61 -0.70 9.33
N LEU A 9 12.36 0.00 8.22
CA LEU A 9 13.16 1.11 7.73
C LEU A 9 12.33 2.39 7.79
N ARG A 10 12.77 3.40 8.55
CA ARG A 10 12.14 4.72 8.57
C ARG A 10 12.67 5.55 7.41
N VAL A 11 11.76 6.09 6.61
CA VAL A 11 12.09 6.92 5.46
C VAL A 11 11.59 8.34 5.70
N GLU A 12 12.53 9.26 5.81
CA GLU A 12 12.26 10.69 5.98
C GLU A 12 11.72 11.28 4.69
N LYS A 13 10.65 12.06 4.79
CA LYS A 13 10.04 12.77 3.66
C LYS A 13 9.61 14.16 4.12
N PRO A 14 9.67 15.18 3.24
CA PRO A 14 9.25 16.54 3.59
C PRO A 14 7.76 16.63 3.98
N TRP A 15 6.96 15.72 3.47
CA TRP A 15 5.53 15.59 3.77
C TRP A 15 5.21 14.62 4.91
N GLY A 16 6.22 14.14 5.63
CA GLY A 16 6.06 13.20 6.74
C GLY A 16 5.49 13.83 8.00
N ARG A 17 5.30 13.01 9.03
CA ARG A 17 4.81 13.41 10.36
C ARG A 17 5.82 13.05 11.44
N ARG A 18 5.66 13.65 12.64
CA ARG A 18 6.40 13.29 13.85
C ARG A 18 5.58 12.39 14.76
N ASP A 19 4.26 12.61 14.76
CA ASP A 19 3.30 11.74 15.44
C ASP A 19 2.92 10.62 14.48
N LEU A 20 3.33 9.41 14.84
CA LEU A 20 3.11 8.23 14.02
C LEU A 20 1.93 7.42 14.56
N TRP A 21 1.38 6.54 13.74
CA TRP A 21 0.31 5.63 14.15
C TRP A 21 0.74 4.77 15.33
N PRO A 22 -0.19 4.38 16.23
CA PRO A 22 0.11 3.51 17.36
C PRO A 22 0.90 2.25 16.93
N GLY A 23 1.92 1.92 17.71
CA GLY A 23 2.86 0.83 17.42
C GLY A 23 4.22 1.32 16.94
N PHE A 24 4.34 2.61 16.63
CA PHE A 24 5.63 3.23 16.28
C PHE A 24 6.02 4.30 17.28
N GLU A 25 7.27 4.29 17.69
CA GLU A 25 7.83 5.36 18.51
C GLU A 25 7.77 6.68 17.73
N PRO A 26 7.43 7.78 18.39
CA PRO A 26 7.47 9.11 17.79
C PRO A 26 8.83 9.43 17.18
N GLY A 27 8.86 10.32 16.22
CA GLY A 27 10.11 10.86 15.68
C GLY A 27 10.92 11.57 16.76
N VAL A 28 12.23 11.45 16.73
CA VAL A 28 13.13 12.14 17.66
C VAL A 28 12.98 13.66 17.48
N ALA A 29 12.93 14.40 18.59
CA ALA A 29 12.86 15.86 18.53
C ALA A 29 14.07 16.42 17.75
N GLY A 30 13.80 17.27 16.76
CA GLY A 30 14.82 17.83 15.87
C GLY A 30 15.18 16.96 14.63
N ALA A 31 14.80 15.70 14.58
CA ALA A 31 14.94 14.88 13.36
C ALA A 31 13.94 15.30 12.27
N ALA A 32 14.20 14.91 11.03
CA ALA A 32 13.28 15.12 9.92
C ALA A 32 11.98 14.32 10.12
N PRO A 33 10.84 14.77 9.54
CA PRO A 33 9.58 14.03 9.61
C PRO A 33 9.68 12.68 8.93
N VAL A 34 9.06 11.66 9.53
CA VAL A 34 8.95 10.32 8.93
C VAL A 34 7.73 10.29 8.00
N GLY A 35 7.96 10.07 6.72
CA GLY A 35 6.88 9.91 5.75
C GLY A 35 6.45 8.46 5.59
N GLU A 36 7.40 7.54 5.65
CA GLU A 36 7.13 6.13 5.42
C GLU A 36 7.88 5.25 6.44
N ILE A 37 7.26 4.12 6.78
CA ILE A 37 7.93 3.00 7.45
C ILE A 37 7.78 1.80 6.54
N TRP A 38 8.88 1.28 6.05
CA TRP A 38 8.91 0.10 5.19
C TRP A 38 9.20 -1.14 6.01
N PHE A 39 8.55 -2.24 5.67
CA PHE A 39 8.86 -3.55 6.21
C PHE A 39 9.71 -4.31 5.20
N ASP A 40 10.99 -4.35 5.47
CA ASP A 40 11.98 -4.88 4.54
C ASP A 40 12.27 -6.35 4.84
N SER A 41 12.40 -7.11 3.78
CA SER A 41 12.85 -8.50 3.83
C SER A 41 14.36 -8.57 3.96
N ALA A 42 14.87 -9.70 4.45
CA ALA A 42 16.31 -9.91 4.53
C ALA A 42 16.99 -9.68 3.16
N PRO A 43 18.20 -9.10 3.14
CA PRO A 43 18.96 -8.90 1.91
C PRO A 43 19.08 -10.19 1.09
N GLY A 44 18.85 -10.09 -0.23
CA GLY A 44 18.92 -11.22 -1.16
C GLY A 44 17.63 -12.05 -1.25
N THR A 45 16.58 -11.69 -0.52
CA THR A 45 15.26 -12.30 -0.68
C THR A 45 14.52 -11.63 -1.84
N ASP A 46 14.03 -12.41 -2.83
CA ASP A 46 13.10 -11.88 -3.84
C ASP A 46 11.70 -11.75 -3.24
N SER A 47 11.52 -10.70 -2.44
CA SER A 47 10.23 -10.36 -1.85
C SER A 47 9.32 -9.81 -2.95
N GLN A 48 8.18 -10.44 -3.19
CA GLN A 48 7.25 -10.02 -4.24
C GLN A 48 6.36 -8.85 -3.82
N LEU A 49 6.07 -8.71 -2.53
CA LEU A 49 5.30 -7.60 -1.98
C LEU A 49 6.16 -6.78 -1.01
N LEU A 50 5.83 -5.51 -0.90
CA LEU A 50 6.33 -4.59 0.10
C LEU A 50 5.14 -4.00 0.86
N VAL A 51 5.23 -4.00 2.18
CA VAL A 51 4.27 -3.35 3.06
C VAL A 51 4.91 -2.09 3.61
N LYS A 52 4.13 -1.01 3.66
CA LYS A 52 4.54 0.27 4.23
C LYS A 52 3.44 0.87 5.07
N TYR A 53 3.83 1.70 6.03
CA TYR A 53 2.96 2.73 6.59
C TYR A 53 3.37 4.09 6.02
N LEU A 54 2.38 4.90 5.65
CA LEU A 54 2.58 6.27 5.19
C LEU A 54 1.89 7.23 6.17
N PHE A 55 2.56 8.35 6.46
CA PHE A 55 2.09 9.38 7.39
C PHE A 55 2.20 10.73 6.71
N THR A 56 1.07 11.33 6.32
CA THR A 56 1.10 12.53 5.48
C THR A 56 0.72 13.78 6.26
N SER A 57 1.58 14.80 6.29
CA SER A 57 1.27 16.16 6.74
C SER A 57 0.98 17.11 5.58
N GLU A 58 1.43 16.73 4.36
CA GLU A 58 1.21 17.46 3.12
C GLU A 58 0.80 16.49 2.01
N LYS A 59 0.33 17.02 0.89
CA LYS A 59 0.02 16.22 -0.31
C LYS A 59 1.30 15.57 -0.86
N LEU A 60 1.23 14.29 -1.17
CA LEU A 60 2.23 13.61 -2.00
C LEU A 60 2.19 14.16 -3.43
N SER A 61 3.26 13.94 -4.19
CA SER A 61 3.27 14.26 -5.61
C SER A 61 2.12 13.59 -6.36
N ILE A 62 1.65 14.23 -7.41
CA ILE A 62 0.85 13.54 -8.43
C ILE A 62 1.80 12.63 -9.20
N GLN A 63 1.47 11.35 -9.26
CA GLN A 63 2.35 10.30 -9.74
C GLN A 63 1.58 9.18 -10.44
N VAL A 64 2.33 8.33 -11.12
CA VAL A 64 1.83 7.11 -11.74
C VAL A 64 2.88 6.02 -11.64
N HIS A 65 2.44 4.77 -11.60
CA HIS A 65 3.32 3.60 -11.59
C HIS A 65 3.14 2.79 -12.88
N PRO A 66 4.23 2.25 -13.45
CA PRO A 66 4.13 1.40 -14.63
C PRO A 66 3.59 0.01 -14.29
N GLY A 67 2.90 -0.61 -15.23
CA GLY A 67 2.61 -2.04 -15.19
C GLY A 67 3.85 -2.90 -15.46
N ASP A 68 3.72 -4.22 -15.27
CA ASP A 68 4.84 -5.17 -15.34
C ASP A 68 5.66 -5.07 -16.63
N ASP A 69 5.01 -4.93 -17.78
CA ASP A 69 5.72 -4.91 -19.07
C ASP A 69 6.53 -3.63 -19.25
N ALA A 70 5.95 -2.48 -18.91
CA ALA A 70 6.65 -1.20 -18.97
C ALA A 70 7.79 -1.14 -17.93
N ALA A 71 7.59 -1.69 -16.74
CA ALA A 71 8.63 -1.78 -15.72
C ALA A 71 9.79 -2.67 -16.17
N ARG A 72 9.50 -3.86 -16.72
CA ARG A 72 10.54 -4.75 -17.27
C ARG A 72 11.29 -4.13 -18.44
N ALA A 73 10.60 -3.41 -19.32
CA ALA A 73 11.25 -2.66 -20.39
C ALA A 73 12.19 -1.54 -19.86
N ALA A 74 11.91 -1.02 -18.67
CA ALA A 74 12.75 -0.05 -17.98
C ALA A 74 13.84 -0.69 -17.07
N GLY A 75 13.98 -2.04 -17.07
CA GLY A 75 15.00 -2.76 -16.32
C GLY A 75 14.61 -3.15 -14.89
N TYR A 76 13.34 -3.01 -14.52
CA TYR A 76 12.81 -3.38 -13.20
C TYR A 76 12.14 -4.77 -13.24
N PRO A 77 12.10 -5.51 -12.14
CA PRO A 77 11.58 -6.88 -12.13
C PRO A 77 10.06 -6.96 -12.32
N ARG A 78 9.33 -5.94 -11.87
CA ARG A 78 7.85 -5.90 -11.85
C ARG A 78 7.32 -4.48 -11.87
N GLY A 79 6.04 -4.34 -12.18
CA GLY A 79 5.27 -3.10 -12.05
C GLY A 79 4.93 -2.77 -10.60
N LYS A 80 4.03 -1.80 -10.42
CA LYS A 80 3.65 -1.34 -9.08
C LYS A 80 2.14 -1.10 -8.98
N ASP A 81 1.40 -2.18 -8.81
CA ASP A 81 0.04 -2.12 -8.28
C ASP A 81 0.09 -1.94 -6.77
N GLU A 82 -0.84 -1.18 -6.22
CA GLU A 82 -0.92 -0.84 -4.79
C GLU A 82 -2.32 -1.04 -4.25
N ALA A 83 -2.42 -1.43 -2.99
CA ALA A 83 -3.65 -1.36 -2.21
C ALA A 83 -3.39 -0.55 -0.94
N TRP A 84 -4.32 0.32 -0.60
CA TRP A 84 -4.25 1.19 0.56
C TRP A 84 -5.40 0.90 1.53
N LEU A 85 -5.09 0.67 2.80
CA LEU A 85 -6.05 0.73 3.88
C LEU A 85 -5.85 2.05 4.63
N ILE A 86 -6.86 2.90 4.64
CA ILE A 86 -6.83 4.16 5.40
C ILE A 86 -7.03 3.83 6.89
N LEU A 87 -6.02 4.11 7.71
CA LEU A 87 -6.07 3.93 9.16
C LEU A 87 -6.66 5.13 9.88
N ALA A 88 -6.29 6.32 9.41
CA ALA A 88 -6.80 7.59 9.92
C ALA A 88 -6.82 8.63 8.80
N ALA A 89 -7.80 9.52 8.85
CA ALA A 89 -7.90 10.67 7.96
C ALA A 89 -8.45 11.86 8.73
N GLU A 90 -7.86 13.03 8.54
CA GLU A 90 -8.40 14.29 9.04
C GLU A 90 -9.66 14.67 8.24
N PRO A 91 -10.58 15.51 8.76
CA PRO A 91 -11.88 15.76 8.11
C PRO A 91 -11.81 16.20 6.63
N GLU A 92 -10.79 16.96 6.27
CA GLU A 92 -10.61 17.48 4.90
C GLU A 92 -9.65 16.65 4.05
N SER A 93 -9.27 15.49 4.53
CA SER A 93 -8.33 14.62 3.82
C SER A 93 -8.95 14.05 2.55
N THR A 94 -8.19 14.13 1.47
CA THR A 94 -8.61 13.63 0.16
C THR A 94 -7.50 12.85 -0.51
N ILE A 95 -7.86 11.96 -1.42
CA ILE A 95 -6.95 11.33 -2.39
C ILE A 95 -7.40 11.65 -3.80
N ALA A 96 -6.47 11.70 -4.73
CA ALA A 96 -6.77 11.78 -6.17
C ALA A 96 -6.60 10.41 -6.82
N LEU A 97 -7.57 10.00 -7.62
CA LEU A 97 -7.53 8.75 -8.38
C LEU A 97 -8.13 8.95 -9.78
N GLY A 98 -7.31 8.77 -10.80
CA GLY A 98 -7.69 8.99 -12.20
C GLY A 98 -8.04 10.43 -12.52
N THR A 99 -8.42 10.68 -13.75
CA THR A 99 -8.90 11.99 -14.21
C THR A 99 -10.40 12.15 -13.94
N ARG A 100 -10.88 13.38 -13.88
CA ARG A 100 -12.33 13.67 -13.71
C ARG A 100 -13.14 13.22 -14.93
N GLU A 101 -12.54 13.38 -16.10
CA GLU A 101 -13.11 13.04 -17.40
C GLU A 101 -12.07 12.33 -18.26
N VAL A 102 -12.49 11.64 -19.30
CA VAL A 102 -11.57 11.09 -20.29
C VAL A 102 -10.80 12.23 -20.94
N THR A 103 -9.50 12.14 -20.95
CA THR A 103 -8.61 13.16 -21.54
C THR A 103 -7.52 12.50 -22.38
N THR A 104 -6.50 13.27 -22.79
CA THR A 104 -5.37 12.71 -23.56
C THR A 104 -4.07 12.80 -22.77
N ARG A 105 -3.09 12.00 -23.18
CA ARG A 105 -1.74 12.06 -22.60
C ARG A 105 -1.08 13.40 -22.81
N GLU A 106 -1.33 14.04 -23.96
CA GLU A 106 -0.83 15.38 -24.28
C GLU A 106 -1.43 16.44 -23.34
N ALA A 107 -2.72 16.35 -23.03
CA ALA A 107 -3.37 17.23 -22.07
C ALA A 107 -2.85 17.02 -20.65
N LEU A 108 -2.64 15.76 -20.22
CA LEU A 108 -2.00 15.47 -18.94
C LEU A 108 -0.58 16.02 -18.86
N ALA A 109 0.20 15.90 -19.95
CA ALA A 109 1.55 16.43 -20.02
C ALA A 109 1.56 17.98 -19.90
N ALA A 110 0.67 18.65 -20.62
CA ALA A 110 0.50 20.10 -20.52
C ALA A 110 0.11 20.53 -19.09
N GLY A 111 -0.89 19.85 -18.50
CA GLY A 111 -1.33 20.12 -17.14
C GLY A 111 -0.25 19.84 -16.06
N ALA A 112 0.61 18.86 -16.30
CA ALA A 112 1.74 18.60 -15.41
C ALA A 112 2.79 19.72 -15.46
N LEU A 113 2.97 20.38 -16.62
CA LEU A 113 3.91 21.47 -16.78
C LEU A 113 3.43 22.79 -16.16
N ASP A 114 2.14 23.12 -16.31
CA ASP A 114 1.56 24.36 -15.81
C ASP A 114 0.87 24.24 -14.44
N GLY A 115 0.76 23.00 -13.90
CA GLY A 115 0.15 22.70 -12.61
C GLY A 115 -1.35 22.46 -12.66
N SER A 116 -2.03 22.68 -13.81
CA SER A 116 -3.47 22.44 -13.94
C SER A 116 -3.86 20.95 -13.83
N ILE A 117 -2.89 20.04 -13.87
CA ILE A 117 -3.11 18.61 -13.61
C ILE A 117 -3.83 18.37 -12.27
N VAL A 118 -3.65 19.26 -11.27
CA VAL A 118 -4.34 19.17 -9.97
C VAL A 118 -5.85 19.21 -10.15
N ASP A 119 -6.34 20.07 -11.04
CA ASP A 119 -7.78 20.25 -11.33
C ASP A 119 -8.32 19.18 -12.29
N MET A 120 -7.44 18.53 -13.04
CA MET A 120 -7.81 17.44 -13.94
C MET A 120 -8.11 16.14 -13.19
N LEU A 121 -7.59 15.96 -11.97
CA LEU A 121 -7.77 14.74 -11.21
C LEU A 121 -9.06 14.73 -10.40
N HIS A 122 -9.58 13.51 -10.18
CA HIS A 122 -10.73 13.30 -9.32
C HIS A 122 -10.27 13.13 -7.86
N TRP A 123 -10.40 14.22 -7.11
CA TRP A 123 -10.16 14.24 -5.66
C TRP A 123 -11.42 13.80 -4.93
N ARG A 124 -11.28 12.82 -4.05
CA ARG A 124 -12.36 12.30 -3.20
C ARG A 124 -11.95 12.27 -1.74
N SER A 125 -12.90 12.57 -0.84
CA SER A 125 -12.70 12.43 0.61
C SER A 125 -12.49 10.96 0.98
N VAL A 126 -11.70 10.73 2.01
CA VAL A 126 -11.44 9.42 2.58
C VAL A 126 -11.62 9.42 4.09
N LYS A 127 -11.92 8.26 4.64
CA LYS A 127 -12.06 8.04 6.08
C LYS A 127 -11.40 6.73 6.51
N ALA A 128 -11.18 6.59 7.81
CA ALA A 128 -10.67 5.34 8.37
C ALA A 128 -11.53 4.14 7.94
N GLY A 129 -10.88 3.07 7.53
CA GLY A 129 -11.50 1.84 7.03
C GLY A 129 -11.72 1.80 5.51
N ASP A 130 -11.57 2.91 4.80
CA ASP A 130 -11.63 2.89 3.33
C ASP A 130 -10.47 2.08 2.77
N VAL A 131 -10.75 1.30 1.73
CA VAL A 131 -9.78 0.50 0.99
C VAL A 131 -9.79 0.94 -0.46
N ILE A 132 -8.62 1.10 -1.03
CA ILE A 132 -8.42 1.53 -2.42
C ILE A 132 -7.42 0.58 -3.08
N TYR A 133 -7.71 0.12 -4.29
CA TYR A 133 -6.75 -0.57 -5.14
C TYR A 133 -6.36 0.36 -6.29
N SER A 134 -5.12 0.83 -6.28
CA SER A 134 -4.55 1.66 -7.35
C SER A 134 -3.76 0.77 -8.30
N ALA A 135 -4.40 0.35 -9.38
CA ALA A 135 -3.72 -0.38 -10.44
C ALA A 135 -2.66 0.49 -11.11
N ALA A 136 -1.60 -0.15 -11.59
CA ALA A 136 -0.61 0.53 -12.44
C ALA A 136 -1.29 1.25 -13.61
N GLY A 137 -0.76 2.41 -14.00
CA GLY A 137 -1.38 3.30 -14.99
C GLY A 137 -2.32 4.36 -14.39
N THR A 138 -2.86 4.13 -13.20
CA THR A 138 -3.72 5.12 -12.53
C THR A 138 -2.89 6.33 -12.07
N VAL A 139 -3.21 7.50 -12.58
CA VAL A 139 -2.64 8.76 -12.07
C VAL A 139 -3.27 9.05 -10.72
N HIS A 140 -2.46 9.23 -9.67
CA HIS A 140 -2.96 9.36 -8.31
C HIS A 140 -2.11 10.29 -7.44
N ALA A 141 -2.68 10.68 -6.30
CA ALA A 141 -1.99 11.36 -5.22
C ALA A 141 -2.67 11.11 -3.88
N ILE A 142 -1.90 10.99 -2.81
CA ILE A 142 -2.40 10.93 -1.44
C ILE A 142 -2.33 12.33 -0.85
N GLY A 143 -3.43 12.81 -0.28
CA GLY A 143 -3.51 14.13 0.35
C GLY A 143 -2.86 14.20 1.71
N ALA A 144 -2.95 15.37 2.33
CA ALA A 144 -2.49 15.59 3.69
C ALA A 144 -3.42 14.98 4.74
N GLY A 145 -2.92 14.76 5.94
CA GLY A 145 -3.72 14.34 7.09
C GLY A 145 -4.11 12.86 7.10
N ILE A 146 -3.41 12.01 6.33
CA ILE A 146 -3.77 10.60 6.17
C ILE A 146 -2.69 9.70 6.76
N THR A 147 -3.12 8.64 7.43
CA THR A 147 -2.28 7.49 7.77
C THR A 147 -2.78 6.28 7.02
N VAL A 148 -1.88 5.61 6.27
CA VAL A 148 -2.19 4.52 5.34
C VAL A 148 -1.32 3.32 5.64
N ILE A 149 -1.88 2.10 5.56
CA ILE A 149 -1.10 0.90 5.24
C ILE A 149 -1.16 0.71 3.73
N GLU A 150 -0.01 0.66 3.11
CA GLU A 150 0.17 0.37 1.69
C GLU A 150 0.74 -1.03 1.52
N VAL A 151 0.07 -1.86 0.75
CA VAL A 151 0.57 -3.13 0.24
C VAL A 151 0.79 -2.97 -1.25
N GLN A 152 1.99 -3.19 -1.73
CA GLN A 152 2.35 -2.98 -3.14
C GLN A 152 3.19 -4.13 -3.70
N GLN A 153 3.24 -4.26 -5.03
CA GLN A 153 4.30 -5.02 -5.66
C GLN A 153 5.67 -4.44 -5.26
N ASN A 154 6.62 -5.29 -4.89
CA ASN A 154 7.89 -4.84 -4.35
C ASN A 154 8.81 -4.28 -5.44
N VAL A 155 8.67 -2.99 -5.69
CA VAL A 155 9.56 -2.19 -6.51
C VAL A 155 9.51 -0.74 -6.04
N ASP A 156 10.66 -0.08 -6.01
CA ASP A 156 10.74 1.38 -5.80
C ASP A 156 10.81 2.09 -7.15
N LEU A 157 9.64 2.20 -7.80
CA LEU A 157 9.50 2.82 -9.12
C LEU A 157 8.28 3.74 -9.15
N THR A 158 8.53 5.04 -9.15
CA THR A 158 7.50 6.08 -9.17
C THR A 158 7.83 7.11 -10.24
N TYR A 159 6.91 7.32 -11.17
CA TYR A 159 6.99 8.41 -12.13
C TYR A 159 6.20 9.61 -11.62
N ARG A 160 6.93 10.63 -11.16
CA ARG A 160 6.35 11.87 -10.63
C ARG A 160 6.00 12.79 -11.77
N LEU A 161 4.71 13.18 -11.85
CA LEU A 161 4.19 14.07 -12.86
C LEU A 161 4.17 15.53 -12.40
N TYR A 162 3.80 15.78 -11.13
CA TYR A 162 3.74 17.12 -10.55
C TYR A 162 4.00 17.08 -9.05
N ASP A 163 4.74 18.06 -8.52
CA ASP A 163 5.16 18.06 -7.13
C ASP A 163 4.99 19.40 -6.41
N TYR A 164 4.03 20.21 -6.82
CA TYR A 164 3.66 21.48 -6.17
C TYR A 164 4.84 22.46 -6.01
N GLY A 165 5.80 22.45 -6.94
CA GLY A 165 6.97 23.31 -6.90
C GLY A 165 8.12 22.86 -5.99
N ARG A 166 8.01 21.70 -5.33
CA ARG A 166 9.11 21.12 -4.56
C ARG A 166 10.27 20.71 -5.47
N PRO A 167 11.55 20.88 -5.05
CA PRO A 167 12.72 20.65 -5.89
C PRO A 167 13.04 19.15 -6.03
N ARG A 168 12.09 18.35 -6.53
CA ARG A 168 12.29 16.93 -6.84
C ARG A 168 12.14 16.69 -8.33
N GLU A 169 12.89 15.74 -8.85
CA GLU A 169 12.86 15.37 -10.26
C GLU A 169 11.45 14.93 -10.69
N LEU A 170 11.03 15.43 -11.84
CA LEU A 170 9.80 15.01 -12.53
C LEU A 170 10.15 14.02 -13.65
N HIS A 171 9.30 13.00 -13.83
CA HIS A 171 9.50 11.93 -14.81
C HIS A 171 8.42 12.00 -15.90
N LEU A 172 8.26 13.18 -16.53
CA LEU A 172 7.12 13.47 -17.40
C LEU A 172 7.01 12.49 -18.56
N ALA A 173 8.09 12.27 -19.31
CA ALA A 173 8.05 11.41 -20.49
C ALA A 173 7.65 9.96 -20.13
N GLN A 174 8.31 9.39 -19.12
CA GLN A 174 8.03 8.02 -18.65
C GLN A 174 6.64 7.92 -18.04
N GLY A 175 6.28 8.88 -17.17
CA GLY A 175 4.99 8.87 -16.48
C GLY A 175 3.82 9.03 -17.42
N ILE A 176 3.89 9.97 -18.36
CA ILE A 176 2.82 10.17 -19.35
C ILE A 176 2.66 8.94 -20.26
N ALA A 177 3.77 8.30 -20.64
CA ALA A 177 3.72 7.11 -21.49
C ALA A 177 2.93 5.95 -20.86
N VAL A 178 2.96 5.82 -19.52
CA VAL A 178 2.27 4.75 -18.77
C VAL A 178 0.96 5.20 -18.13
N SER A 179 0.60 6.47 -18.24
CA SER A 179 -0.65 6.99 -17.65
C SER A 179 -1.88 6.55 -18.45
N ASP A 180 -2.92 6.18 -17.71
CA ASP A 180 -4.27 5.99 -18.22
C ASP A 180 -5.07 7.27 -17.98
N PRO A 181 -5.32 8.11 -19.04
CA PRO A 181 -5.97 9.41 -18.90
C PRO A 181 -7.50 9.28 -18.86
N ILE A 182 -7.99 8.46 -17.93
CA ILE A 182 -9.42 8.13 -17.78
C ILE A 182 -9.86 8.26 -16.31
N PRO A 183 -11.16 8.44 -16.08
CA PRO A 183 -11.72 8.32 -14.74
C PRO A 183 -11.40 6.96 -14.11
N PHE A 184 -11.10 6.99 -12.82
CA PHE A 184 -10.87 5.78 -12.05
C PHE A 184 -12.17 4.98 -11.89
N VAL A 185 -12.09 3.70 -12.19
CA VAL A 185 -13.16 2.73 -11.90
C VAL A 185 -12.65 1.85 -10.79
N ASP A 186 -13.34 1.84 -9.65
CA ASP A 186 -12.93 1.04 -8.50
C ASP A 186 -13.05 -0.45 -8.84
N PRO A 187 -11.93 -1.19 -8.89
CA PRO A 187 -11.97 -2.61 -9.21
C PRO A 187 -12.35 -3.48 -8.01
N LEU A 188 -12.49 -2.89 -6.82
CA LEU A 188 -12.70 -3.63 -5.60
C LEU A 188 -14.14 -4.14 -5.50
N MET A 189 -14.25 -5.39 -5.06
CA MET A 189 -15.49 -5.98 -4.59
C MET A 189 -15.27 -6.58 -3.19
N PRO A 190 -15.08 -5.70 -2.17
CA PRO A 190 -14.89 -6.16 -0.81
C PRO A 190 -16.09 -6.97 -0.35
N GLY A 191 -15.85 -8.04 0.42
CA GLY A 191 -16.93 -8.86 0.91
C GLY A 191 -16.54 -9.76 2.06
N ASP A 192 -17.50 -10.03 2.93
CA ASP A 192 -17.36 -11.05 3.97
C ASP A 192 -17.32 -12.44 3.30
N ILE A 193 -16.29 -13.21 3.59
CA ILE A 193 -16.10 -14.58 3.10
C ILE A 193 -16.27 -15.62 4.21
N GLY A 194 -16.76 -15.19 5.36
CA GLY A 194 -17.05 -16.02 6.51
C GLY A 194 -15.85 -16.31 7.39
N GLY A 195 -16.11 -16.86 8.58
CA GLY A 195 -15.06 -17.23 9.54
C GLY A 195 -14.23 -16.06 10.05
N GLY A 196 -14.78 -14.84 10.10
CA GLY A 196 -14.04 -13.65 10.53
C GLY A 196 -13.01 -13.19 9.48
N ARG A 197 -13.25 -13.45 8.21
CA ARG A 197 -12.44 -13.03 7.07
C ARG A 197 -13.26 -12.17 6.11
N ALA A 198 -12.67 -11.11 5.64
CA ALA A 198 -13.20 -10.31 4.54
C ALA A 198 -12.15 -10.18 3.44
N ILE A 199 -12.58 -10.30 2.19
CA ILE A 199 -11.74 -9.96 1.05
C ILE A 199 -11.75 -8.44 0.87
N LEU A 200 -10.59 -7.83 0.73
CA LEU A 200 -10.43 -6.40 0.47
C LEU A 200 -10.11 -6.16 -1.01
N CYS A 201 -9.22 -6.97 -1.60
CA CYS A 201 -9.00 -6.98 -3.04
C CYS A 201 -8.58 -8.35 -3.55
N GLU A 202 -9.00 -8.68 -4.76
CA GLU A 202 -8.51 -9.80 -5.58
C GLU A 202 -8.69 -9.47 -7.06
N GLY A 203 -8.07 -10.24 -7.95
CA GLY A 203 -8.16 -10.03 -9.40
C GLY A 203 -7.05 -9.16 -9.99
N GLY A 204 -6.20 -8.56 -9.16
CA GLY A 204 -5.02 -7.81 -9.56
C GLY A 204 -3.74 -8.64 -9.43
N LYS A 205 -2.69 -8.04 -8.89
CA LYS A 205 -1.37 -8.67 -8.71
C LYS A 205 -1.23 -9.43 -7.41
N PHE A 206 -2.09 -9.18 -6.45
CA PHE A 206 -2.11 -9.82 -5.15
C PHE A 206 -3.53 -9.86 -4.58
N VAL A 207 -3.72 -10.72 -3.61
CA VAL A 207 -4.92 -10.78 -2.78
C VAL A 207 -4.61 -10.09 -1.46
N LEU A 208 -5.57 -9.30 -0.97
CA LEU A 208 -5.54 -8.69 0.35
C LEU A 208 -6.82 -9.06 1.10
N GLU A 209 -6.64 -9.67 2.27
CA GLU A 209 -7.71 -10.03 3.18
C GLU A 209 -7.60 -9.25 4.49
N ARG A 210 -8.73 -9.04 5.14
CA ARG A 210 -8.80 -8.57 6.52
C ARG A 210 -9.34 -9.69 7.39
N TRP A 211 -8.65 -9.96 8.49
CA TRP A 211 -8.97 -11.03 9.40
C TRP A 211 -9.33 -10.50 10.79
N SER A 212 -10.44 -10.98 11.33
CA SER A 212 -10.91 -10.66 12.68
C SER A 212 -11.50 -11.92 13.30
N TRP A 213 -10.73 -12.61 14.10
CA TRP A 213 -11.18 -13.75 14.90
C TRP A 213 -10.44 -13.79 16.23
N ASP A 214 -10.91 -14.63 17.14
CA ASP A 214 -10.26 -15.00 18.36
C ASP A 214 -9.81 -16.47 18.32
N GLY A 215 -8.84 -16.82 19.16
CA GLY A 215 -8.30 -18.17 19.25
C GLY A 215 -7.31 -18.52 18.12
N ALA A 216 -6.74 -19.70 18.24
CA ALA A 216 -5.71 -20.16 17.31
C ALA A 216 -6.33 -20.79 16.05
N ARG A 217 -5.76 -20.44 14.89
CA ARG A 217 -6.08 -21.10 13.61
C ARG A 217 -4.81 -21.45 12.87
N GLN A 218 -4.81 -22.60 12.26
CA GLN A 218 -3.75 -23.01 11.35
C GLN A 218 -4.08 -22.56 9.94
N ILE A 219 -3.13 -21.88 9.31
CA ILE A 219 -3.16 -21.58 7.88
C ILE A 219 -2.09 -22.40 7.17
N ALA A 220 -2.29 -22.69 5.91
CA ALA A 220 -1.34 -23.36 5.05
C ALA A 220 -1.29 -22.69 3.69
N LEU A 221 -0.14 -22.10 3.35
CA LEU A 221 0.10 -21.52 2.03
C LEU A 221 0.59 -22.61 1.07
N PRO A 222 0.17 -22.56 -0.21
CA PRO A 222 0.75 -23.39 -1.25
C PRO A 222 2.27 -23.24 -1.32
N LYS A 223 2.97 -24.33 -1.67
CA LYS A 223 4.44 -24.32 -1.78
C LYS A 223 4.92 -23.22 -2.73
N GLY A 224 5.84 -22.40 -2.25
CA GLY A 224 6.42 -21.28 -3.01
C GLY A 224 5.61 -19.98 -2.98
N LEU A 225 4.49 -19.97 -2.24
CA LEU A 225 3.73 -18.76 -1.99
C LEU A 225 4.07 -18.24 -0.59
N THR A 226 4.50 -16.99 -0.50
CA THR A 226 4.72 -16.27 0.76
C THR A 226 3.54 -15.35 1.03
N GLY A 227 3.09 -15.29 2.28
CA GLY A 227 2.09 -14.34 2.77
C GLY A 227 2.72 -13.27 3.65
N TRP A 228 2.09 -12.09 3.70
CA TRP A 228 2.42 -10.99 4.60
C TRP A 228 1.29 -10.78 5.58
N LEU A 229 1.57 -10.96 6.87
CA LEU A 229 0.64 -10.69 7.96
C LEU A 229 0.98 -9.34 8.60
N VAL A 230 0.01 -8.44 8.64
CA VAL A 230 0.14 -7.10 9.24
C VAL A 230 -0.88 -6.95 10.36
N PRO A 231 -0.48 -7.02 11.62
CA PRO A 231 -1.36 -6.69 12.74
C PRO A 231 -1.65 -5.19 12.74
N VAL A 232 -2.90 -4.81 12.46
CA VAL A 232 -3.37 -3.42 12.45
C VAL A 232 -3.66 -2.95 13.87
N THR A 233 -4.39 -3.79 14.63
CA THR A 233 -4.66 -3.57 16.05
C THR A 233 -4.56 -4.88 16.83
N GLY A 234 -4.38 -4.76 18.15
CA GLY A 234 -4.30 -5.93 19.02
C GLY A 234 -2.94 -6.61 19.00
N GLY A 235 -2.93 -7.90 19.17
CA GLY A 235 -1.73 -8.74 19.23
C GLY A 235 -2.06 -10.20 19.43
N GLY A 236 -1.05 -11.04 19.52
CA GLY A 236 -1.24 -12.48 19.65
C GLY A 236 0.07 -13.23 19.57
N ASN A 237 0.00 -14.45 19.06
CA ASN A 237 1.16 -15.29 18.77
C ASN A 237 1.07 -15.84 17.35
N ILE A 238 2.23 -15.95 16.71
CA ILE A 238 2.42 -16.63 15.44
C ILE A 238 3.50 -17.70 15.63
N ASP A 239 3.14 -18.98 15.51
CA ASP A 239 3.99 -20.13 15.85
C ASP A 239 4.65 -20.00 17.24
N GLY A 240 3.92 -19.45 18.22
CA GLY A 240 4.40 -19.21 19.58
C GLY A 240 5.21 -17.92 19.78
N ALA A 241 5.63 -17.24 18.74
CA ALA A 241 6.29 -15.93 18.84
C ALA A 241 5.25 -14.82 19.00
N PRO A 242 5.41 -13.86 19.94
CA PRO A 242 4.45 -12.79 20.13
C PRO A 242 4.51 -11.78 18.98
N PHE A 243 3.34 -11.29 18.56
CA PHE A 243 3.20 -10.16 17.64
C PHE A 243 2.34 -9.05 18.24
N THR A 244 2.58 -7.82 17.77
CA THR A 244 1.79 -6.64 18.15
C THR A 244 1.46 -5.78 16.93
N ALA A 245 0.53 -4.83 17.10
CA ALA A 245 0.23 -3.82 16.08
C ALA A 245 1.50 -3.05 15.66
N GLY A 246 1.57 -2.67 14.39
CA GLY A 246 2.72 -1.97 13.81
C GLY A 246 3.88 -2.88 13.36
N GLU A 247 3.70 -4.19 13.39
CA GLU A 247 4.63 -5.17 12.84
C GLU A 247 4.17 -5.67 11.47
N CYS A 248 5.07 -6.32 10.74
CA CYS A 248 4.77 -7.12 9.58
C CYS A 248 5.58 -8.42 9.63
N TRP A 249 4.93 -9.51 9.26
CA TRP A 249 5.51 -10.84 9.27
C TRP A 249 5.35 -11.51 7.90
N THR A 250 6.39 -12.18 7.42
CA THR A 250 6.24 -13.13 6.31
C THR A 250 5.90 -14.50 6.84
N VAL A 251 5.09 -15.23 6.08
CA VAL A 251 4.60 -16.56 6.39
C VAL A 251 4.77 -17.45 5.18
N ASP A 252 5.41 -18.61 5.39
CA ASP A 252 5.60 -19.64 4.37
C ASP A 252 5.06 -20.98 4.88
N GLY A 253 4.33 -21.71 4.02
CA GLY A 253 3.80 -23.04 4.34
C GLY A 253 2.77 -23.02 5.47
N SER A 254 2.92 -23.92 6.46
CA SER A 254 1.93 -24.08 7.54
C SER A 254 2.35 -23.31 8.79
N THR A 255 1.43 -22.49 9.30
CA THR A 255 1.66 -21.58 10.42
C THR A 255 0.41 -21.49 11.29
N VAL A 256 0.60 -21.43 12.61
CA VAL A 256 -0.48 -21.21 13.58
C VAL A 256 -0.50 -19.73 13.96
N ILE A 257 -1.61 -19.06 13.67
CA ILE A 257 -1.87 -17.67 14.06
C ILE A 257 -2.92 -17.68 15.16
N ALA A 258 -2.56 -17.15 16.32
CA ALA A 258 -3.40 -17.10 17.52
C ALA A 258 -3.55 -15.64 17.98
N PRO A 259 -4.41 -14.84 17.35
CA PRO A 259 -4.67 -13.48 17.78
C PRO A 259 -5.39 -13.51 19.15
N ARG A 260 -5.16 -12.48 19.95
CA ARG A 260 -6.01 -12.19 21.11
C ARG A 260 -7.33 -11.63 20.62
N ALA A 261 -8.38 -11.74 21.45
CA ALA A 261 -9.67 -11.14 21.16
C ALA A 261 -9.54 -9.68 20.69
N ALA A 262 -10.37 -9.29 19.73
CA ALA A 262 -10.40 -7.96 19.12
C ALA A 262 -9.14 -7.54 18.32
N SER A 263 -8.32 -8.48 17.88
CA SER A 263 -7.23 -8.18 16.95
C SER A 263 -7.78 -8.03 15.52
N ASP A 264 -7.21 -7.04 14.81
CA ASP A 264 -7.49 -6.76 13.40
C ASP A 264 -6.20 -6.96 12.60
N LEU A 265 -6.24 -7.87 11.65
CA LEU A 265 -5.08 -8.29 10.88
C LEU A 265 -5.33 -8.09 9.38
N LEU A 266 -4.32 -7.66 8.65
CA LEU A 266 -4.30 -7.80 7.19
C LEU A 266 -3.44 -8.99 6.80
N PHE A 267 -3.84 -9.66 5.74
CA PHE A 267 -3.07 -10.74 5.15
C PHE A 267 -3.03 -10.58 3.63
N ALA A 268 -1.83 -10.47 3.07
CA ALA A 268 -1.62 -10.31 1.65
C ALA A 268 -0.74 -11.42 1.09
N TYR A 269 -0.97 -11.81 -0.16
CA TYR A 269 -0.10 -12.74 -0.90
C TYR A 269 -0.17 -12.49 -2.40
N PRO A 270 0.96 -12.69 -3.14
CA PRO A 270 1.06 -12.37 -4.58
C PRO A 270 0.39 -13.46 -5.42
N HIS A 271 -0.91 -13.33 -5.61
CA HIS A 271 -1.72 -14.23 -6.44
C HIS A 271 -2.93 -13.47 -6.99
N PRO A 272 -3.36 -13.70 -8.24
CA PRO A 272 -4.50 -12.97 -8.81
C PRO A 272 -5.85 -13.35 -8.20
N ALA A 273 -5.96 -14.51 -7.58
CA ALA A 273 -7.20 -15.00 -6.97
C ALA A 273 -6.90 -15.67 -5.63
N ARG A 274 -7.94 -15.81 -4.81
CA ARG A 274 -7.83 -16.50 -3.52
C ARG A 274 -7.35 -17.94 -3.67
N VAL A 275 -6.49 -18.34 -2.74
CA VAL A 275 -6.08 -19.72 -2.56
C VAL A 275 -6.67 -20.28 -1.26
N PRO A 276 -6.87 -21.61 -1.16
CA PRO A 276 -7.24 -22.24 0.11
C PRO A 276 -6.13 -21.99 1.15
N LEU A 277 -6.46 -21.30 2.24
CA LEU A 277 -5.51 -20.99 3.32
C LEU A 277 -5.76 -21.81 4.58
N PHE A 278 -6.97 -22.30 4.76
CA PHE A 278 -7.39 -23.00 5.98
C PHE A 278 -7.68 -24.45 5.67
N CYS A 279 -7.19 -25.33 6.54
CA CYS A 279 -7.41 -26.77 6.46
C CYS A 279 -8.74 -27.18 7.10
#